data_091320a289410be1165c65a8124a5223
#
_entry.id   091320a289410be1165c65a8124a5223
#
_cell.length_a   1.000
_cell.length_b   1.000
_cell.length_c   1.000
_cell.angle_alpha   90.00
_cell.angle_beta   90.00
_cell.angle_gamma   90.00
#
_symmetry.space_group_name_H-M   'P 1'
#
loop_
_entity.id
_entity.type
_entity.pdbx_description
1 polymer ?
#
loop_
_entity_poly.entity_id
_entity_poly.type
_entity_poly.pdbx_seq_one_letter_code
_entity_poly.pdbx_strand_id
1 'polypeptide(L)'
;MSLIRYLHPAFGGKPSKEQRKWFSTLDNYENGKFVYRPPAERKSAAEPSPAITASHAKGKTSPSGRLPVRKIDWDKINSKEDSLVWLGHSTFMLTIDNKKMLFDPMFGPAASPVTFLGPKRYSENIMGIMDEMPAMDAVFLTHDHYDHLDYPSITQLKNRVDHFFVPCGVSSHLIRWGVAAEKITELNWWVEAEFQGLTIALTPSRHFSGRGVLNRNTTLWGGWVILGKQTRFYNSGDGGYGGHFKEIGDKYGPFDITIIEGGQYNKHWAWAHMFPEQAVQAHIDIKGRTMLLAHWGAFTLSRHGWSEPIERALKEAEEKNIHLIAPRIGETVQMNGRLTAPASPWWEEVD
;
A
#
# COMPACT_ATOMS: atom_id res chain seq x y z
N MET A 1 -2.05 23.77 -19.17
CA MET A 1 -2.13 22.57 -18.30
C MET A 1 -3.43 21.75 -18.44
N SER A 2 -4.56 22.34 -18.80
CA SER A 2 -5.84 21.60 -18.98
C SER A 2 -5.84 20.62 -20.15
N LEU A 3 -5.23 20.93 -21.29
CA LEU A 3 -5.20 20.08 -22.50
C LEU A 3 -4.38 18.79 -22.33
N ILE A 4 -3.24 18.85 -21.65
CA ILE A 4 -2.35 17.68 -21.43
C ILE A 4 -3.08 16.59 -20.63
N ARG A 5 -3.96 16.97 -19.69
CA ARG A 5 -4.75 16.06 -18.88
C ARG A 5 -5.79 15.27 -19.70
N TYR A 6 -6.28 15.83 -20.80
CA TYR A 6 -7.17 15.10 -21.73
C TYR A 6 -6.41 14.18 -22.68
N LEU A 7 -5.11 14.39 -22.85
CA LEU A 7 -4.29 13.69 -23.85
C LEU A 7 -3.56 12.46 -23.27
N HIS A 8 -3.25 12.41 -21.97
CA HIS A 8 -2.53 11.26 -21.41
C HIS A 8 -3.41 10.49 -20.41
N PRO A 9 -3.73 9.20 -20.68
CA PRO A 9 -4.65 8.41 -19.87
C PRO A 9 -4.18 8.23 -18.42
N ALA A 10 -2.88 8.20 -18.14
CA ALA A 10 -2.34 8.03 -16.80
C ALA A 10 -2.81 9.10 -15.77
N PHE A 11 -3.29 10.26 -16.22
CA PHE A 11 -3.92 11.24 -15.31
C PHE A 11 -5.28 10.78 -14.77
N GLY A 12 -5.86 9.73 -15.33
CA GLY A 12 -7.10 9.12 -14.84
C GLY A 12 -8.37 9.94 -15.08
N GLY A 13 -9.48 9.48 -14.52
CA GLY A 13 -10.80 10.10 -14.57
C GLY A 13 -11.05 11.14 -13.48
N LYS A 14 -12.33 11.55 -13.39
CA LYS A 14 -12.85 12.40 -12.31
C LYS A 14 -14.15 11.78 -11.81
N PRO A 15 -14.45 11.86 -10.51
CA PRO A 15 -15.74 11.45 -9.99
C PRO A 15 -16.90 12.11 -10.73
N SER A 16 -17.94 11.35 -11.02
CA SER A 16 -19.16 11.84 -11.69
C SER A 16 -19.91 12.85 -10.81
N LYS A 17 -20.96 13.49 -11.38
CA LYS A 17 -21.82 14.38 -10.58
C LYS A 17 -22.58 13.59 -9.50
N GLU A 18 -23.04 12.39 -9.85
CA GLU A 18 -23.76 11.47 -8.95
C GLU A 18 -22.86 11.02 -7.81
N GLN A 19 -21.62 10.62 -8.11
CA GLN A 19 -20.63 10.27 -7.07
C GLN A 19 -20.39 11.45 -6.13
N ARG A 20 -20.12 12.66 -6.65
CA ARG A 20 -19.92 13.85 -5.80
C ARG A 20 -21.14 14.20 -4.95
N LYS A 21 -22.36 13.99 -5.47
CA LYS A 21 -23.60 14.15 -4.70
C LYS A 21 -23.66 13.11 -3.56
N TRP A 22 -23.30 11.87 -3.83
CA TRP A 22 -23.19 10.86 -2.77
C TRP A 22 -22.11 11.22 -1.77
N PHE A 23 -20.90 11.60 -2.22
CA PHE A 23 -19.82 12.00 -1.30
C PHE A 23 -20.22 13.15 -0.36
N SER A 24 -21.05 14.09 -0.85
CA SER A 24 -21.52 15.21 -0.01
C SER A 24 -22.40 14.79 1.17
N THR A 25 -22.83 13.53 1.24
CA THR A 25 -23.55 12.96 2.40
C THR A 25 -22.62 12.27 3.40
N LEU A 26 -21.32 12.17 3.11
CA LEU A 26 -20.34 11.52 3.95
C LEU A 26 -19.69 12.51 4.93
N ASP A 27 -19.48 12.10 6.19
CA ASP A 27 -18.93 12.94 7.25
C ASP A 27 -17.50 13.42 7.00
N ASN A 28 -16.75 12.67 6.17
CA ASN A 28 -15.36 12.96 5.80
C ASN A 28 -15.21 13.67 4.44
N TYR A 29 -16.29 14.32 3.93
CA TYR A 29 -16.24 15.05 2.67
C TYR A 29 -16.75 16.49 2.83
N GLU A 30 -15.90 17.47 2.54
CA GLU A 30 -16.18 18.90 2.69
C GLU A 30 -15.66 19.70 1.50
N ASN A 31 -16.43 20.66 1.02
CA ASN A 31 -16.03 21.59 -0.04
C ASN A 31 -15.49 20.88 -1.30
N GLY A 32 -16.06 19.72 -1.64
CA GLY A 32 -15.65 18.96 -2.83
C GLY A 32 -14.40 18.11 -2.63
N LYS A 33 -13.95 17.87 -1.39
CA LYS A 33 -12.74 17.13 -1.03
C LYS A 33 -12.95 16.22 0.17
N PHE A 34 -12.26 15.09 0.18
CA PHE A 34 -12.14 14.26 1.36
C PHE A 34 -11.17 14.89 2.37
N VAL A 35 -11.47 14.74 3.65
CA VAL A 35 -10.69 15.30 4.76
C VAL A 35 -10.41 14.22 5.81
N TYR A 36 -9.17 14.20 6.32
CA TYR A 36 -8.83 13.38 7.46
C TYR A 36 -9.16 14.13 8.75
N ARG A 37 -9.98 13.51 9.61
CA ARG A 37 -10.28 14.00 10.93
C ARG A 37 -9.69 13.05 11.96
N PRO A 38 -8.69 13.49 12.75
CA PRO A 38 -8.15 12.65 13.80
C PRO A 38 -9.23 12.36 14.85
N PRO A 39 -9.17 11.18 15.51
CA PRO A 39 -10.02 10.86 16.63
C PRO A 39 -10.00 11.97 17.69
N ALA A 40 -11.17 12.32 18.25
CA ALA A 40 -11.36 13.49 19.14
C ALA A 40 -10.48 13.45 20.41
N GLU A 41 -10.13 12.28 20.90
CA GLU A 41 -9.38 12.09 22.15
C GLU A 41 -7.85 12.19 22.02
N ARG A 42 -7.32 12.29 20.79
CA ARG A 42 -5.87 12.22 20.53
C ARG A 42 -5.39 13.31 19.60
N LYS A 43 -5.51 14.56 20.04
CA LYS A 43 -4.87 15.72 19.39
C LYS A 43 -3.33 15.65 19.42
N SER A 44 -2.75 14.69 20.10
CA SER A 44 -1.30 14.45 20.17
C SER A 44 -0.93 13.05 19.71
N ALA A 45 -1.07 12.78 18.40
CA ALA A 45 -0.03 11.93 17.83
C ALA A 45 1.25 12.76 17.97
N ALA A 46 2.08 12.39 18.95
CA ALA A 46 3.28 13.14 19.25
C ALA A 46 4.07 13.34 17.96
N GLU A 47 4.47 14.58 17.69
CA GLU A 47 5.49 14.85 16.68
C GLU A 47 6.62 13.85 16.90
N PRO A 48 7.16 13.20 15.85
CA PRO A 48 8.25 12.25 16.03
C PRO A 48 9.36 12.95 16.82
N SER A 49 9.89 12.27 17.84
CA SER A 49 10.91 12.86 18.69
C SER A 49 12.11 13.32 17.85
N PRO A 50 12.89 14.31 18.28
CA PRO A 50 14.10 14.72 17.57
C PRO A 50 15.06 13.56 17.27
N ALA A 51 15.11 12.54 18.12
CA ALA A 51 15.90 11.32 17.91
C ALA A 51 15.39 10.51 16.70
N ILE A 52 14.07 10.39 16.54
CA ILE A 52 13.45 9.71 15.39
C ILE A 52 13.63 10.51 14.10
N THR A 53 13.52 11.85 14.17
CA THR A 53 13.63 12.72 13.00
C THR A 53 15.07 13.03 12.59
N ALA A 54 16.06 12.66 13.39
CA ALA A 54 17.45 12.77 13.03
C ALA A 54 17.74 11.87 11.82
N SER A 55 17.85 12.50 10.66
CA SER A 55 18.26 11.80 9.44
C SER A 55 19.69 11.30 9.64
N HIS A 56 19.85 10.00 9.71
CA HIS A 56 21.16 9.36 9.62
C HIS A 56 21.51 9.18 8.14
N ALA A 57 21.46 10.25 7.34
CA ALA A 57 21.78 10.23 5.90
C ALA A 57 23.19 9.67 5.61
N LYS A 58 23.43 8.46 6.06
CA LYS A 58 24.60 7.63 5.75
C LYS A 58 24.13 6.55 4.79
N GLY A 59 24.13 6.82 3.50
CA GLY A 59 23.77 5.82 2.51
C GLY A 59 23.42 6.45 1.19
N LYS A 60 23.52 5.66 0.13
CA LYS A 60 23.06 6.04 -1.18
C LYS A 60 21.52 6.10 -1.19
N THR A 61 20.95 7.10 -1.82
CA THR A 61 19.49 7.23 -1.96
C THR A 61 18.87 6.21 -2.93
N SER A 62 19.71 5.46 -3.64
CA SER A 62 19.34 4.34 -4.52
C SER A 62 20.40 3.25 -4.44
N PRO A 63 20.05 1.97 -4.69
CA PRO A 63 21.01 0.89 -4.72
C PRO A 63 22.06 1.08 -5.82
N SER A 64 23.24 0.47 -5.65
CA SER A 64 24.35 0.53 -6.61
C SER A 64 24.06 -0.23 -7.90
N GLY A 65 23.22 -1.26 -7.82
CA GLY A 65 22.81 -2.10 -8.93
C GLY A 65 21.30 -2.28 -8.99
N ARG A 66 20.84 -3.11 -9.92
CA ARG A 66 19.43 -3.49 -10.01
C ARG A 66 19.07 -4.47 -8.90
N LEU A 67 17.92 -4.25 -8.26
CA LEU A 67 17.43 -5.19 -7.25
C LEU A 67 16.96 -6.48 -7.91
N PRO A 68 17.46 -7.64 -7.46
CA PRO A 68 17.04 -8.92 -8.00
C PRO A 68 15.59 -9.22 -7.63
N VAL A 69 14.86 -9.79 -8.57
CA VAL A 69 13.50 -10.30 -8.36
C VAL A 69 13.55 -11.81 -8.38
N ARG A 70 13.09 -12.46 -7.30
CA ARG A 70 12.97 -13.92 -7.25
C ARG A 70 11.85 -14.38 -8.16
N LYS A 71 12.03 -15.53 -8.80
CA LYS A 71 10.95 -16.19 -9.51
C LYS A 71 9.87 -16.60 -8.51
N ILE A 72 8.63 -16.16 -8.77
CA ILE A 72 7.49 -16.51 -7.92
C ILE A 72 7.19 -18.00 -8.05
N ASP A 73 6.95 -18.63 -6.92
CA ASP A 73 6.52 -20.03 -6.86
C ASP A 73 4.99 -20.07 -7.00
N TRP A 74 4.53 -20.17 -8.26
CA TRP A 74 3.11 -20.20 -8.58
C TRP A 74 2.40 -21.46 -8.04
N ASP A 75 3.12 -22.55 -7.82
CA ASP A 75 2.53 -23.77 -7.23
C ASP A 75 2.16 -23.53 -5.77
N LYS A 76 3.01 -22.82 -5.02
CA LYS A 76 2.68 -22.36 -3.66
C LYS A 76 1.50 -21.40 -3.64
N ILE A 77 1.44 -20.44 -4.57
CA ILE A 77 0.32 -19.49 -4.67
C ILE A 77 -1.00 -20.19 -5.02
N ASN A 78 -0.94 -21.25 -5.83
CA ASN A 78 -2.11 -22.04 -6.21
C ASN A 78 -2.43 -23.17 -5.21
N SER A 79 -1.60 -23.35 -4.17
CA SER A 79 -1.89 -24.26 -3.08
C SER A 79 -3.08 -23.78 -2.24
N LYS A 80 -3.57 -24.65 -1.35
CA LYS A 80 -4.66 -24.25 -0.43
C LYS A 80 -4.16 -23.47 0.78
N GLU A 81 -2.86 -23.21 0.87
CA GLU A 81 -2.26 -22.49 2.00
C GLU A 81 -2.26 -20.98 1.75
N ASP A 82 -2.55 -20.24 2.81
CA ASP A 82 -2.45 -18.79 2.78
C ASP A 82 -0.99 -18.38 2.54
N SER A 83 -0.78 -17.39 1.70
CA SER A 83 0.56 -16.98 1.27
C SER A 83 0.65 -15.49 0.95
N LEU A 84 1.88 -14.97 1.01
CA LEU A 84 2.22 -13.59 0.70
C LEU A 84 3.42 -13.55 -0.25
N VAL A 85 3.38 -12.65 -1.23
CA VAL A 85 4.53 -12.30 -2.08
C VAL A 85 4.66 -10.78 -2.10
N TRP A 86 5.76 -10.26 -1.57
CA TRP A 86 6.07 -8.84 -1.70
C TRP A 86 6.80 -8.57 -3.02
N LEU A 87 6.34 -7.54 -3.76
CA LEU A 87 6.84 -7.20 -5.09
C LEU A 87 7.58 -5.85 -5.13
N GLY A 88 8.01 -5.40 -3.94
CA GLY A 88 8.64 -4.09 -3.75
C GLY A 88 7.62 -2.97 -3.56
N HIS A 89 8.04 -1.89 -2.88
CA HIS A 89 7.19 -0.76 -2.52
C HIS A 89 5.95 -1.20 -1.73
N SER A 90 4.78 -0.81 -2.20
CA SER A 90 3.48 -1.18 -1.61
C SER A 90 2.73 -2.23 -2.44
N THR A 91 3.41 -2.82 -3.44
CA THR A 91 2.82 -3.89 -4.26
C THR A 91 3.07 -5.24 -3.61
N PHE A 92 2.01 -5.99 -3.37
CA PHE A 92 2.11 -7.38 -2.90
C PHE A 92 0.89 -8.20 -3.32
N MET A 93 1.10 -9.51 -3.39
CA MET A 93 0.05 -10.48 -3.63
C MET A 93 -0.20 -11.27 -2.33
N LEU A 94 -1.47 -11.48 -2.02
CA LEU A 94 -1.94 -12.16 -0.82
C LEU A 94 -2.92 -13.26 -1.22
N THR A 95 -2.75 -14.45 -0.68
CA THR A 95 -3.75 -15.52 -0.77
C THR A 95 -4.29 -15.79 0.61
N ILE A 96 -5.61 -15.66 0.80
CA ILE A 96 -6.34 -16.03 2.03
C ILE A 96 -7.58 -16.81 1.60
N ASP A 97 -7.85 -17.95 2.27
CA ASP A 97 -9.02 -18.82 1.98
C ASP A 97 -9.14 -19.15 0.47
N ASN A 98 -8.03 -19.43 -0.19
CA ASN A 98 -7.91 -19.66 -1.64
C ASN A 98 -8.31 -18.46 -2.53
N LYS A 99 -8.38 -17.25 -2.00
CA LYS A 99 -8.62 -16.03 -2.77
C LYS A 99 -7.31 -15.31 -3.03
N LYS A 100 -7.00 -15.09 -4.30
CA LYS A 100 -5.80 -14.39 -4.76
C LYS A 100 -6.11 -12.91 -4.89
N MET A 101 -5.46 -12.10 -4.08
CA MET A 101 -5.64 -10.66 -3.99
C MET A 101 -4.34 -9.93 -4.31
N LEU A 102 -4.42 -8.87 -5.10
CA LEU A 102 -3.27 -8.04 -5.45
C LEU A 102 -3.50 -6.62 -4.94
N PHE A 103 -2.51 -6.06 -4.26
CA PHE A 103 -2.57 -4.73 -3.66
C PHE A 103 -1.65 -3.77 -4.40
N ASP A 104 -2.17 -2.56 -4.65
CA ASP A 104 -1.47 -1.43 -5.28
C ASP A 104 -0.54 -1.88 -6.42
N PRO A 105 -1.08 -2.43 -7.52
CA PRO A 105 -0.30 -3.02 -8.60
C PRO A 105 0.48 -1.96 -9.38
N MET A 106 1.61 -1.56 -8.84
CA MET A 106 2.57 -0.67 -9.45
C MET A 106 3.73 -1.50 -10.05
N PHE A 107 3.59 -1.96 -11.29
CA PHE A 107 4.61 -2.70 -12.02
C PHE A 107 5.38 -1.83 -13.03
N GLY A 108 4.93 -0.60 -13.22
CA GLY A 108 5.55 0.34 -14.15
C GLY A 108 7.01 0.68 -13.83
N PRO A 109 7.77 1.12 -14.83
CA PRO A 109 9.19 1.45 -14.68
C PRO A 109 9.47 2.76 -13.96
N ALA A 110 8.45 3.58 -13.71
CA ALA A 110 8.59 4.86 -13.01
C ALA A 110 7.29 5.27 -12.31
N ALA A 111 7.38 5.79 -11.10
CA ALA A 111 6.28 6.38 -10.33
C ALA A 111 5.89 7.76 -10.90
N SER A 112 5.32 7.79 -12.10
CA SER A 112 5.05 9.02 -12.85
C SER A 112 3.99 8.78 -13.93
N PRO A 113 3.21 9.82 -14.32
CA PRO A 113 2.29 9.73 -15.46
C PRO A 113 2.99 9.48 -16.81
N VAL A 114 4.29 9.78 -16.89
CA VAL A 114 5.14 9.58 -18.08
C VAL A 114 6.41 8.84 -17.70
N THR A 115 6.66 7.70 -18.33
CA THR A 115 7.69 6.75 -17.91
C THR A 115 9.12 7.23 -18.01
N PHE A 116 9.39 8.24 -18.84
CA PHE A 116 10.73 8.84 -18.97
C PHE A 116 11.01 9.96 -17.95
N LEU A 117 9.99 10.42 -17.21
CA LEU A 117 10.08 11.39 -16.12
C LEU A 117 9.76 10.72 -14.79
N GLY A 118 10.31 11.26 -13.71
CA GLY A 118 10.04 10.80 -12.34
C GLY A 118 10.96 9.68 -11.84
N PRO A 119 10.74 9.25 -10.60
CA PRO A 119 11.54 8.21 -9.95
C PRO A 119 11.48 6.89 -10.70
N LYS A 120 12.67 6.33 -11.00
CA LYS A 120 12.80 5.05 -11.70
C LYS A 120 12.79 3.89 -10.72
N ARG A 121 12.20 2.77 -11.17
CA ARG A 121 12.20 1.52 -10.41
C ARG A 121 13.62 0.94 -10.31
N TYR A 122 13.95 0.42 -9.14
CA TYR A 122 15.24 -0.23 -8.89
C TYR A 122 15.32 -1.63 -9.51
N SER A 123 14.24 -2.39 -9.48
CA SER A 123 14.20 -3.76 -10.02
C SER A 123 13.94 -3.76 -11.54
N GLU A 124 14.48 -4.78 -12.23
CA GLU A 124 14.20 -5.06 -13.63
C GLU A 124 13.08 -6.08 -13.80
N ASN A 125 12.47 -6.09 -14.99
CA ASN A 125 11.53 -7.12 -15.48
C ASN A 125 10.33 -7.43 -14.58
N ILE A 126 10.00 -6.54 -13.64
CA ILE A 126 8.87 -6.77 -12.74
C ILE A 126 7.53 -6.78 -13.50
N MET A 127 7.43 -6.06 -14.63
CA MET A 127 6.25 -6.10 -15.49
C MET A 127 5.99 -7.49 -16.08
N GLY A 128 7.05 -8.26 -16.38
CA GLY A 128 6.94 -9.63 -16.90
C GLY A 128 6.26 -10.60 -15.94
N ILE A 129 6.25 -10.31 -14.64
CA ILE A 129 5.52 -11.11 -13.65
C ILE A 129 4.02 -11.15 -13.98
N MET A 130 3.45 -10.07 -14.50
CA MET A 130 2.03 -10.03 -14.85
C MET A 130 1.66 -11.01 -15.97
N ASP A 131 2.59 -11.36 -16.85
CA ASP A 131 2.31 -12.32 -17.94
C ASP A 131 2.13 -13.75 -17.40
N GLU A 132 2.88 -14.09 -16.35
CA GLU A 132 2.83 -15.40 -15.67
C GLU A 132 1.78 -15.44 -14.54
N MET A 133 1.29 -14.28 -14.09
CA MET A 133 0.36 -14.15 -12.96
C MET A 133 -0.96 -14.87 -13.25
N PRO A 134 -1.50 -15.70 -12.35
CA PRO A 134 -2.84 -16.28 -12.51
C PRO A 134 -3.93 -15.19 -12.51
N ALA A 135 -5.17 -15.57 -12.82
CA ALA A 135 -6.31 -14.70 -12.60
C ALA A 135 -6.40 -14.31 -11.11
N MET A 136 -6.71 -13.05 -10.84
CA MET A 136 -6.88 -12.52 -9.49
C MET A 136 -8.38 -12.43 -9.14
N ASP A 137 -8.74 -12.94 -7.97
CA ASP A 137 -10.10 -12.78 -7.44
C ASP A 137 -10.37 -11.28 -7.15
N ALA A 138 -9.40 -10.55 -6.61
CA ALA A 138 -9.55 -9.12 -6.36
C ALA A 138 -8.26 -8.31 -6.50
N VAL A 139 -8.42 -7.03 -6.84
CA VAL A 139 -7.40 -5.99 -6.72
C VAL A 139 -7.86 -4.94 -5.72
N PHE A 140 -6.97 -4.57 -4.80
CA PHE A 140 -7.18 -3.55 -3.79
C PHE A 140 -6.30 -2.34 -4.10
N LEU A 141 -6.88 -1.15 -4.09
CA LEU A 141 -6.14 0.11 -4.22
C LEU A 141 -6.26 0.90 -2.93
N THR A 142 -5.16 1.39 -2.40
CA THR A 142 -5.16 2.22 -1.18
C THR A 142 -5.47 3.67 -1.49
N HIS A 143 -4.98 4.19 -2.59
CA HIS A 143 -5.21 5.55 -3.08
C HIS A 143 -4.74 5.72 -4.53
N ASP A 144 -4.81 6.94 -5.04
CA ASP A 144 -4.59 7.21 -6.46
C ASP A 144 -3.21 7.79 -6.82
N HIS A 145 -2.21 7.79 -5.94
CA HIS A 145 -0.84 8.22 -6.28
C HIS A 145 -0.21 7.33 -7.35
N TYR A 146 0.78 7.85 -8.06
CA TYR A 146 1.39 7.16 -9.22
C TYR A 146 2.23 5.95 -8.84
N ASP A 147 2.70 5.87 -7.62
CA ASP A 147 3.47 4.75 -7.06
C ASP A 147 2.59 3.64 -6.45
N HIS A 148 1.25 3.81 -6.49
CA HIS A 148 0.25 2.82 -6.07
C HIS A 148 -0.71 2.44 -7.19
N LEU A 149 -1.24 3.41 -7.91
CA LEU A 149 -2.18 3.22 -9.00
C LEU A 149 -1.50 3.50 -10.35
N ASP A 150 -1.04 2.45 -11.01
CA ASP A 150 -0.30 2.50 -12.27
C ASP A 150 -1.19 2.17 -13.47
N TYR A 151 -1.28 3.10 -14.44
CA TYR A 151 -2.11 2.95 -15.64
C TYR A 151 -1.72 1.74 -16.50
N PRO A 152 -0.43 1.52 -16.86
CA PRO A 152 -0.01 0.32 -17.60
C PRO A 152 -0.40 -0.98 -16.89
N SER A 153 -0.15 -1.07 -15.58
CA SER A 153 -0.46 -2.27 -14.79
C SER A 153 -1.95 -2.59 -14.80
N ILE A 154 -2.81 -1.60 -14.52
CA ILE A 154 -4.26 -1.79 -14.54
C ILE A 154 -4.74 -2.19 -15.94
N THR A 155 -4.20 -1.57 -17.00
CA THR A 155 -4.60 -1.85 -18.38
C THR A 155 -4.28 -3.29 -18.77
N GLN A 156 -3.14 -3.83 -18.32
CA GLN A 156 -2.74 -5.21 -18.59
C GLN A 156 -3.55 -6.22 -17.75
N LEU A 157 -3.86 -5.87 -16.50
CA LEU A 157 -4.52 -6.78 -15.55
C LEU A 157 -6.04 -6.82 -15.66
N LYS A 158 -6.72 -5.74 -16.09
CA LYS A 158 -8.17 -5.54 -15.96
C LYS A 158 -9.05 -6.68 -16.45
N ASN A 159 -8.62 -7.43 -17.46
CA ASN A 159 -9.38 -8.55 -18.03
C ASN A 159 -9.13 -9.88 -17.27
N ARG A 160 -8.17 -9.91 -16.34
CA ARG A 160 -7.76 -11.07 -15.55
C ARG A 160 -8.04 -10.87 -14.05
N VAL A 161 -8.80 -9.84 -13.71
CA VAL A 161 -9.25 -9.50 -12.37
C VAL A 161 -10.76 -9.60 -12.32
N ASP A 162 -11.28 -10.33 -11.34
CA ASP A 162 -12.72 -10.49 -11.18
C ASP A 162 -13.34 -9.25 -10.53
N HIS A 163 -12.68 -8.67 -9.53
CA HIS A 163 -13.22 -7.53 -8.80
C HIS A 163 -12.14 -6.51 -8.36
N PHE A 164 -12.54 -5.24 -8.20
CA PHE A 164 -11.69 -4.15 -7.70
C PHE A 164 -12.33 -3.51 -6.47
N PHE A 165 -11.60 -3.47 -5.37
CA PHE A 165 -11.98 -2.73 -4.17
C PHE A 165 -11.17 -1.45 -4.08
N VAL A 166 -11.85 -0.31 -4.01
CA VAL A 166 -11.19 0.99 -4.09
C VAL A 166 -11.83 1.99 -3.12
N PRO A 167 -11.09 3.00 -2.65
CA PRO A 167 -11.67 4.12 -1.92
C PRO A 167 -12.59 4.96 -2.82
N CYS A 168 -13.56 5.65 -2.22
CA CYS A 168 -14.48 6.54 -2.93
C CYS A 168 -13.79 7.46 -3.94
N GLY A 169 -14.28 7.48 -5.17
CA GLY A 169 -13.81 8.31 -6.27
C GLY A 169 -12.70 7.70 -7.13
N VAL A 170 -11.97 6.69 -6.61
CA VAL A 170 -10.88 6.03 -7.35
C VAL A 170 -11.41 5.22 -8.54
N SER A 171 -12.65 4.73 -8.49
CA SER A 171 -13.32 4.05 -9.61
C SER A 171 -13.30 4.87 -10.89
N SER A 172 -13.34 6.20 -10.78
CA SER A 172 -13.33 7.10 -11.93
C SER A 172 -12.08 6.96 -12.80
N HIS A 173 -10.94 6.57 -12.21
CA HIS A 173 -9.71 6.27 -12.94
C HIS A 173 -9.84 4.93 -13.66
N LEU A 174 -10.30 3.89 -12.97
CA LEU A 174 -10.44 2.54 -13.49
C LEU A 174 -11.45 2.49 -14.65
N ILE A 175 -12.62 3.13 -14.50
CA ILE A 175 -13.64 3.23 -15.56
C ILE A 175 -13.07 3.93 -16.79
N ARG A 176 -12.34 5.03 -16.62
CA ARG A 176 -11.66 5.70 -17.74
C ARG A 176 -10.66 4.79 -18.46
N TRP A 177 -10.05 3.86 -17.75
CA TRP A 177 -9.09 2.90 -18.30
C TRP A 177 -9.73 1.62 -18.83
N GLY A 178 -11.07 1.58 -18.83
CA GLY A 178 -11.86 0.50 -19.42
C GLY A 178 -12.08 -0.70 -18.51
N VAL A 179 -12.00 -0.52 -17.18
CA VAL A 179 -12.53 -1.48 -16.22
C VAL A 179 -14.05 -1.32 -16.18
N ALA A 180 -14.79 -2.42 -16.27
CA ALA A 180 -16.25 -2.43 -16.22
C ALA A 180 -16.73 -2.00 -14.82
N ALA A 181 -17.72 -1.12 -14.76
CA ALA A 181 -18.17 -0.51 -13.50
C ALA A 181 -18.72 -1.55 -12.51
N GLU A 182 -19.36 -2.59 -13.00
CA GLU A 182 -19.89 -3.71 -12.20
C GLU A 182 -18.81 -4.56 -11.49
N LYS A 183 -17.57 -4.44 -11.94
CA LYS A 183 -16.40 -5.07 -11.28
C LYS A 183 -15.79 -4.21 -10.17
N ILE A 184 -16.36 -3.04 -9.85
CA ILE A 184 -15.74 -2.09 -8.92
C ILE A 184 -16.65 -1.84 -7.73
N THR A 185 -16.13 -2.04 -6.52
CA THR A 185 -16.76 -1.61 -5.27
C THR A 185 -15.98 -0.44 -4.67
N GLU A 186 -16.64 0.72 -4.52
CA GLU A 186 -16.12 1.85 -3.78
C GLU A 186 -16.53 1.79 -2.32
N LEU A 187 -15.57 1.95 -1.41
CA LEU A 187 -15.84 2.02 0.03
C LEU A 187 -15.42 3.37 0.61
N ASN A 188 -16.16 3.81 1.62
CA ASN A 188 -15.74 4.87 2.55
C ASN A 188 -15.07 4.24 3.78
N TRP A 189 -14.40 5.03 4.60
CA TRP A 189 -13.81 4.57 5.86
C TRP A 189 -14.85 3.92 6.76
N TRP A 190 -14.45 2.82 7.41
CA TRP A 190 -15.24 2.00 8.32
C TRP A 190 -16.40 1.23 7.68
N VAL A 191 -16.56 1.35 6.34
CA VAL A 191 -17.54 0.55 5.60
C VAL A 191 -16.97 -0.82 5.32
N GLU A 192 -17.79 -1.85 5.58
CA GLU A 192 -17.49 -3.25 5.36
C GLU A 192 -18.22 -3.76 4.12
N ALA A 193 -17.61 -4.72 3.43
CA ALA A 193 -18.19 -5.46 2.32
C ALA A 193 -17.86 -6.94 2.46
N GLU A 194 -18.78 -7.80 2.06
CA GLU A 194 -18.56 -9.23 1.96
C GLU A 194 -18.12 -9.63 0.55
N PHE A 195 -17.06 -10.41 0.45
CA PHE A 195 -16.57 -10.90 -0.82
C PHE A 195 -16.11 -12.35 -0.73
N GLN A 196 -16.90 -13.25 -1.33
CA GLN A 196 -16.56 -14.67 -1.44
C GLN A 196 -16.18 -15.34 -0.08
N GLY A 197 -16.82 -14.91 1.02
CA GLY A 197 -16.58 -15.41 2.37
C GLY A 197 -15.49 -14.65 3.15
N LEU A 198 -14.94 -13.59 2.59
CA LEU A 198 -14.05 -12.66 3.27
C LEU A 198 -14.81 -11.41 3.67
N THR A 199 -14.59 -10.88 4.87
CA THR A 199 -15.02 -9.53 5.24
C THR A 199 -13.91 -8.54 4.91
N ILE A 200 -14.26 -7.50 4.16
CA ILE A 200 -13.35 -6.46 3.67
C ILE A 200 -13.76 -5.13 4.27
N ALA A 201 -12.82 -4.37 4.84
CA ALA A 201 -13.10 -3.02 5.32
C ALA A 201 -12.05 -2.03 4.86
N LEU A 202 -12.49 -0.83 4.43
CA LEU A 202 -11.61 0.31 4.24
C LEU A 202 -11.46 1.07 5.56
N THR A 203 -10.23 1.36 5.94
CA THR A 203 -9.91 2.04 7.20
C THR A 203 -9.25 3.40 6.95
N PRO A 204 -9.38 4.37 7.86
CA PRO A 204 -8.72 5.65 7.70
C PRO A 204 -7.20 5.54 7.73
N SER A 205 -6.54 6.43 7.00
CA SER A 205 -5.12 6.70 7.16
C SER A 205 -4.85 8.20 7.11
N ARG A 206 -3.74 8.64 7.69
CA ARG A 206 -3.35 10.06 7.76
C ARG A 206 -2.53 10.43 6.53
N HIS A 207 -3.20 10.57 5.39
CA HIS A 207 -2.57 10.78 4.09
C HIS A 207 -3.37 11.77 3.22
N PHE A 208 -3.23 11.69 1.92
CA PHE A 208 -3.93 12.48 0.92
C PHE A 208 -3.98 11.74 -0.42
N SER A 209 -4.78 12.25 -1.36
CA SER A 209 -4.89 11.72 -2.71
C SER A 209 -4.65 12.79 -3.77
N GLY A 210 -4.45 12.37 -5.02
CA GLY A 210 -4.39 13.25 -6.17
C GLY A 210 -3.34 12.86 -7.22
N ARG A 211 -3.75 12.95 -8.49
CA ARG A 211 -2.91 12.68 -9.68
C ARG A 211 -2.56 13.95 -10.47
N GLY A 212 -2.74 15.13 -9.88
CA GLY A 212 -2.43 16.39 -10.54
C GLY A 212 -2.69 17.60 -9.66
N VAL A 213 -2.31 18.78 -10.14
CA VAL A 213 -2.26 20.02 -9.36
C VAL A 213 -3.62 20.44 -8.78
N LEU A 214 -4.75 20.10 -9.46
CA LEU A 214 -6.07 20.63 -9.10
C LEU A 214 -7.03 19.59 -8.49
N ASN A 215 -6.58 18.35 -8.30
CA ASN A 215 -7.44 17.26 -7.83
C ASN A 215 -7.01 16.66 -6.49
N ARG A 216 -6.23 17.39 -5.70
CA ARG A 216 -5.87 16.95 -4.34
C ARG A 216 -7.13 16.67 -3.52
N ASN A 217 -7.19 15.47 -2.95
CA ASN A 217 -8.27 14.98 -2.10
C ASN A 217 -9.67 14.92 -2.78
N THR A 218 -9.73 14.85 -4.10
CA THR A 218 -11.01 14.62 -4.80
C THR A 218 -11.44 13.15 -4.82
N THR A 219 -10.54 12.26 -4.48
CA THR A 219 -10.73 10.83 -4.21
C THR A 219 -10.35 10.55 -2.76
N LEU A 220 -10.87 9.46 -2.19
CA LEU A 220 -10.51 9.03 -0.84
C LEU A 220 -9.23 8.17 -0.88
N TRP A 221 -8.66 7.89 0.28
CA TRP A 221 -7.50 7.03 0.53
C TRP A 221 -7.72 6.22 1.80
N GLY A 222 -6.93 5.18 2.05
CA GLY A 222 -7.04 4.41 3.28
C GLY A 222 -6.25 3.10 3.27
N GLY A 223 -6.33 2.40 4.39
CA GLY A 223 -5.81 1.05 4.57
C GLY A 223 -6.91 0.00 4.39
N TRP A 224 -6.52 -1.26 4.29
CA TRP A 224 -7.43 -2.37 4.09
C TRP A 224 -7.34 -3.41 5.20
N VAL A 225 -8.48 -3.81 5.72
CA VAL A 225 -8.66 -4.98 6.58
C VAL A 225 -9.26 -6.09 5.72
N ILE A 226 -8.69 -7.30 5.80
CA ILE A 226 -9.25 -8.51 5.23
C ILE A 226 -9.37 -9.56 6.35
N LEU A 227 -10.58 -10.02 6.60
CA LEU A 227 -10.85 -11.04 7.60
C LEU A 227 -11.29 -12.32 6.89
N GLY A 228 -10.40 -13.31 6.87
CA GLY A 228 -10.67 -14.66 6.43
C GLY A 228 -11.14 -15.55 7.59
N LYS A 229 -11.35 -16.84 7.32
CA LYS A 229 -11.79 -17.81 8.34
C LYS A 229 -10.80 -18.00 9.48
N GLN A 230 -9.50 -17.97 9.16
CA GLN A 230 -8.41 -18.14 10.12
C GLN A 230 -7.42 -17.00 10.10
N THR A 231 -7.17 -16.38 8.94
CA THR A 231 -6.19 -15.33 8.75
C THR A 231 -6.83 -13.96 8.77
N ARG A 232 -6.33 -13.08 9.62
CA ARG A 232 -6.71 -11.67 9.74
C ARG A 232 -5.55 -10.81 9.26
N PHE A 233 -5.81 -10.05 8.22
CA PHE A 233 -4.80 -9.25 7.53
C PHE A 233 -5.11 -7.75 7.59
N TYR A 234 -4.05 -6.95 7.71
CA TYR A 234 -4.14 -5.50 7.61
C TYR A 234 -3.03 -4.91 6.72
N ASN A 235 -3.41 -3.99 5.85
CA ASN A 235 -2.53 -3.12 5.09
C ASN A 235 -2.81 -1.66 5.44
N SER A 236 -1.81 -0.91 5.90
CA SER A 236 -1.98 0.49 6.29
C SER A 236 -2.32 1.43 5.12
N GLY A 237 -1.95 1.04 3.90
CA GLY A 237 -1.73 2.03 2.85
C GLY A 237 -0.68 3.04 3.28
N ASP A 238 -0.60 4.18 2.61
CA ASP A 238 0.26 5.27 3.01
C ASP A 238 -0.37 6.12 4.12
N GLY A 239 0.46 6.59 5.05
CA GLY A 239 -0.02 7.46 6.10
C GLY A 239 0.99 7.77 7.19
N GLY A 240 0.84 8.94 7.82
CA GLY A 240 1.55 9.29 9.04
C GLY A 240 0.96 8.57 10.26
N TYR A 241 1.78 8.42 11.30
CA TYR A 241 1.36 7.81 12.56
C TYR A 241 0.22 8.60 13.23
N GLY A 242 -0.75 7.88 13.80
CA GLY A 242 -1.87 8.50 14.49
C GLY A 242 -2.74 7.51 15.28
N GLY A 243 -3.72 8.06 16.03
CA GLY A 243 -4.60 7.28 16.90
C GLY A 243 -5.51 6.27 16.17
N HIS A 244 -5.69 6.43 14.86
CA HIS A 244 -6.49 5.52 14.05
C HIS A 244 -5.96 4.06 14.08
N PHE A 245 -4.64 3.85 14.24
CA PHE A 245 -4.09 2.49 14.35
C PHE A 245 -4.67 1.75 15.55
N LYS A 246 -4.75 2.44 16.70
CA LYS A 246 -5.35 1.82 17.88
C LYS A 246 -6.86 1.55 17.69
N GLU A 247 -7.60 2.47 17.08
CA GLU A 247 -9.02 2.27 16.80
C GLU A 247 -9.26 1.07 15.89
N ILE A 248 -8.44 0.92 14.83
CA ILE A 248 -8.49 -0.22 13.92
C ILE A 248 -8.15 -1.51 14.68
N GLY A 249 -7.10 -1.50 15.51
CA GLY A 249 -6.71 -2.63 16.33
C GLY A 249 -7.74 -3.02 17.38
N ASP A 250 -8.48 -2.06 17.95
CA ASP A 250 -9.56 -2.31 18.89
C ASP A 250 -10.81 -2.89 18.19
N LYS A 251 -11.09 -2.45 16.96
CA LYS A 251 -12.26 -2.92 16.19
C LYS A 251 -12.01 -4.27 15.49
N TYR A 252 -10.86 -4.41 14.83
CA TYR A 252 -10.61 -5.54 13.93
C TYR A 252 -9.49 -6.48 14.38
N GLY A 253 -8.63 -6.07 15.29
CA GLY A 253 -7.49 -6.88 15.75
C GLY A 253 -7.89 -8.04 16.67
N PRO A 254 -6.93 -8.90 17.04
CA PRO A 254 -5.55 -8.90 16.56
C PRO A 254 -5.44 -9.39 15.11
N PHE A 255 -4.34 -8.99 14.42
CA PHE A 255 -4.04 -9.40 13.06
C PHE A 255 -2.89 -10.40 13.02
N ASP A 256 -2.99 -11.42 12.19
CA ASP A 256 -1.93 -12.41 12.00
C ASP A 256 -0.75 -11.83 11.22
N ILE A 257 -1.07 -10.98 10.22
CA ILE A 257 -0.06 -10.26 9.44
C ILE A 257 -0.50 -8.81 9.18
N THR A 258 0.45 -7.90 9.28
CA THR A 258 0.27 -6.50 8.93
C THR A 258 1.33 -6.05 7.94
N ILE A 259 0.92 -5.30 6.93
CA ILE A 259 1.82 -4.58 6.03
C ILE A 259 1.72 -3.10 6.41
N ILE A 260 2.81 -2.56 6.92
CA ILE A 260 2.85 -1.19 7.45
C ILE A 260 3.81 -0.35 6.61
N GLU A 261 3.33 0.80 6.15
CA GLU A 261 4.15 1.80 5.49
C GLU A 261 5.21 2.37 6.44
N GLY A 262 6.39 2.69 5.94
CA GLY A 262 7.49 3.29 6.71
C GLY A 262 8.73 3.55 5.86
N GLY A 263 8.56 3.63 4.54
CA GLY A 263 9.66 3.61 3.57
C GLY A 263 10.10 4.93 2.98
N GLN A 264 9.26 5.98 2.97
CA GLN A 264 9.57 7.24 2.26
C GLN A 264 9.35 8.46 3.17
N TYR A 265 9.81 8.37 4.40
CA TYR A 265 9.65 9.36 5.44
C TYR A 265 10.54 10.59 5.27
N ASN A 266 10.08 11.70 5.84
CA ASN A 266 10.87 12.92 6.03
C ASN A 266 10.23 13.77 7.11
N LYS A 267 11.05 14.55 7.86
CA LYS A 267 10.56 15.46 8.90
C LYS A 267 9.56 16.51 8.39
N HIS A 268 9.64 16.88 7.11
CA HIS A 268 8.75 17.89 6.51
C HIS A 268 7.38 17.34 6.11
N TRP A 269 7.22 16.00 6.05
CA TRP A 269 5.94 15.35 5.77
C TRP A 269 5.63 14.14 6.64
N ALA A 270 6.14 14.16 7.90
CA ALA A 270 5.85 13.15 8.92
C ALA A 270 4.35 12.96 9.21
N TRP A 271 3.53 13.93 8.81
CA TRP A 271 2.08 13.82 8.87
C TRP A 271 1.51 12.85 7.83
N ALA A 272 2.22 12.58 6.74
CA ALA A 272 1.77 11.76 5.61
C ALA A 272 2.54 10.45 5.44
N HIS A 273 3.71 10.31 6.08
CA HIS A 273 4.54 9.09 6.04
C HIS A 273 5.21 8.85 7.39
N MET A 274 5.17 7.60 7.84
CA MET A 274 5.76 7.20 9.11
C MET A 274 7.27 7.05 9.02
N PHE A 275 7.96 7.42 10.11
CA PHE A 275 9.31 6.94 10.35
C PHE A 275 9.27 5.44 10.68
N PRO A 276 10.34 4.67 10.39
CA PRO A 276 10.34 3.22 10.62
C PRO A 276 9.98 2.82 12.06
N GLU A 277 10.41 3.60 13.05
CA GLU A 277 10.08 3.37 14.47
C GLU A 277 8.58 3.59 14.74
N GLN A 278 7.99 4.56 14.06
CA GLN A 278 6.54 4.78 14.13
C GLN A 278 5.75 3.67 13.44
N ALA A 279 6.29 3.09 12.37
CA ALA A 279 5.68 1.94 11.70
C ALA A 279 5.65 0.71 12.63
N VAL A 280 6.73 0.46 13.38
CA VAL A 280 6.76 -0.59 14.42
C VAL A 280 5.74 -0.28 15.54
N GLN A 281 5.63 0.98 15.98
CA GLN A 281 4.63 1.35 16.99
C GLN A 281 3.19 1.19 16.44
N ALA A 282 2.93 1.53 15.17
CA ALA A 282 1.65 1.31 14.51
C ALA A 282 1.26 -0.17 14.47
N HIS A 283 2.24 -1.06 14.19
CA HIS A 283 2.06 -2.50 14.26
C HIS A 283 1.64 -2.97 15.67
N ILE A 284 2.25 -2.43 16.72
CA ILE A 284 1.87 -2.73 18.11
C ILE A 284 0.46 -2.24 18.41
N ASP A 285 0.14 -1.00 18.06
CA ASP A 285 -1.16 -0.39 18.32
C ASP A 285 -2.31 -1.11 17.63
N ILE A 286 -2.05 -1.65 16.43
CA ILE A 286 -3.04 -2.42 15.68
C ILE A 286 -3.14 -3.88 16.13
N LYS A 287 -2.30 -4.31 17.09
CA LYS A 287 -2.24 -5.66 17.64
C LYS A 287 -1.82 -6.71 16.59
N GLY A 288 -0.83 -6.38 15.77
CA GLY A 288 -0.26 -7.29 14.77
C GLY A 288 0.63 -8.37 15.41
N ARG A 289 0.68 -9.56 14.80
CA ARG A 289 1.57 -10.66 15.20
C ARG A 289 2.86 -10.68 14.41
N THR A 290 2.73 -10.55 13.07
CA THR A 290 3.88 -10.49 12.16
C THR A 290 3.79 -9.22 11.32
N MET A 291 4.88 -8.50 11.23
CA MET A 291 5.00 -7.26 10.47
C MET A 291 5.81 -7.46 9.18
N LEU A 292 5.36 -6.84 8.08
CA LEU A 292 6.17 -6.54 6.90
C LEU A 292 6.18 -5.03 6.70
N LEU A 293 7.38 -4.45 6.51
CA LEU A 293 7.52 -3.04 6.18
C LEU A 293 7.32 -2.83 4.68
N ALA A 294 6.43 -1.91 4.30
CA ALA A 294 6.16 -1.53 2.91
C ALA A 294 6.68 -0.12 2.57
N HIS A 295 6.48 0.29 1.33
CA HIS A 295 6.80 1.62 0.79
C HIS A 295 8.30 1.89 0.63
N TRP A 296 9.12 0.83 0.47
CA TRP A 296 10.57 0.89 0.23
C TRP A 296 10.98 -0.11 -0.86
N GLY A 297 12.27 -0.11 -1.23
CA GLY A 297 12.84 -1.13 -2.13
C GLY A 297 12.42 -1.03 -3.60
N ALA A 298 11.87 0.10 -4.05
CA ALA A 298 11.47 0.25 -5.44
C ALA A 298 11.79 1.60 -6.10
N PHE A 299 11.63 2.71 -5.38
CA PHE A 299 11.79 4.07 -5.90
C PHE A 299 12.47 4.97 -4.89
N THR A 300 13.18 6.01 -5.38
CA THR A 300 13.64 7.14 -4.56
C THR A 300 12.56 8.21 -4.54
N LEU A 301 11.77 8.29 -3.48
CA LEU A 301 10.77 9.34 -3.26
C LEU A 301 11.17 10.28 -2.13
N SER A 302 12.12 9.87 -1.28
CA SER A 302 12.71 10.66 -0.21
C SER A 302 14.24 10.70 -0.31
N ARG A 303 14.90 11.37 0.64
CA ARG A 303 16.36 11.62 0.61
C ARG A 303 17.18 10.81 1.61
N HIS A 304 16.57 9.88 2.34
CA HIS A 304 17.29 8.92 3.19
C HIS A 304 17.96 7.81 2.37
N GLY A 305 18.81 7.00 2.98
CA GLY A 305 19.37 5.80 2.34
C GLY A 305 18.25 4.84 1.90
N TRP A 306 18.41 4.18 0.76
CA TRP A 306 17.36 3.33 0.20
C TRP A 306 17.03 2.11 1.08
N SER A 307 18.02 1.57 1.81
CA SER A 307 17.88 0.46 2.78
C SER A 307 17.64 0.94 4.21
N GLU A 308 17.87 2.22 4.52
CA GLU A 308 17.69 2.79 5.88
C GLU A 308 16.31 2.48 6.48
N PRO A 309 15.19 2.49 5.74
CA PRO A 309 13.87 2.16 6.30
C PRO A 309 13.83 0.79 6.97
N ILE A 310 14.27 -0.24 6.26
CA ILE A 310 14.21 -1.62 6.78
C ILE A 310 15.22 -1.86 7.89
N GLU A 311 16.42 -1.28 7.82
CA GLU A 311 17.45 -1.38 8.84
C GLU A 311 16.99 -0.78 10.17
N ARG A 312 16.37 0.41 10.11
CA ARG A 312 15.81 1.08 11.30
C ARG A 312 14.61 0.33 11.86
N ALA A 313 13.72 -0.16 10.99
CA ALA A 313 12.56 -0.93 11.42
C ALA A 313 12.96 -2.25 12.08
N LEU A 314 13.96 -2.97 11.55
CA LEU A 314 14.48 -4.20 12.15
C LEU A 314 15.08 -3.95 13.53
N LYS A 315 15.88 -2.89 13.66
CA LYS A 315 16.46 -2.51 14.96
C LYS A 315 15.39 -2.22 16.00
N GLU A 316 14.39 -1.40 15.64
CA GLU A 316 13.29 -1.07 16.55
C GLU A 316 12.42 -2.29 16.87
N ALA A 317 12.17 -3.17 15.87
CA ALA A 317 11.42 -4.40 16.06
C ALA A 317 12.14 -5.37 17.02
N GLU A 318 13.48 -5.48 16.94
CA GLU A 318 14.29 -6.26 17.88
C GLU A 318 14.17 -5.71 19.30
N GLU A 319 14.33 -4.39 19.49
CA GLU A 319 14.22 -3.73 20.81
C GLU A 319 12.83 -3.91 21.44
N LYS A 320 11.77 -4.01 20.62
CA LYS A 320 10.38 -4.19 21.06
C LYS A 320 9.91 -5.64 21.01
N ASN A 321 10.76 -6.59 20.66
CA ASN A 321 10.41 -8.02 20.50
C ASN A 321 9.27 -8.24 19.50
N ILE A 322 9.28 -7.52 18.38
CA ILE A 322 8.32 -7.64 17.28
C ILE A 322 8.89 -8.56 16.21
N HIS A 323 8.07 -9.48 15.72
CA HIS A 323 8.40 -10.32 14.59
C HIS A 323 8.20 -9.57 13.27
N LEU A 324 9.29 -8.98 12.75
CA LEU A 324 9.34 -8.32 11.45
C LEU A 324 9.98 -9.26 10.41
N ILE A 325 9.33 -9.44 9.28
CA ILE A 325 9.86 -10.19 8.13
C ILE A 325 10.23 -9.25 6.99
N ALA A 326 11.31 -9.58 6.29
CA ALA A 326 11.81 -8.83 5.13
C ALA A 326 12.12 -9.79 3.96
N PRO A 327 11.10 -10.36 3.32
CA PRO A 327 11.30 -11.28 2.20
C PRO A 327 11.98 -10.58 1.03
N ARG A 328 12.68 -11.34 0.18
CA ARG A 328 13.17 -10.82 -1.10
C ARG A 328 12.00 -10.48 -2.03
N ILE A 329 12.20 -9.53 -2.93
CA ILE A 329 11.19 -9.19 -3.94
C ILE A 329 10.87 -10.46 -4.76
N GLY A 330 9.60 -10.85 -4.82
CA GLY A 330 9.12 -12.06 -5.50
C GLY A 330 9.20 -13.36 -4.67
N GLU A 331 9.77 -13.34 -3.49
CA GLU A 331 9.80 -14.52 -2.60
C GLU A 331 8.40 -14.85 -2.09
N THR A 332 8.00 -16.11 -2.23
CA THR A 332 6.73 -16.61 -1.73
C THR A 332 6.86 -17.07 -0.29
N VAL A 333 6.14 -16.40 0.61
CA VAL A 333 6.06 -16.71 2.05
C VAL A 333 4.75 -17.41 2.35
N GLN A 334 4.78 -18.62 2.92
CA GLN A 334 3.58 -19.33 3.35
C GLN A 334 3.22 -18.96 4.79
N MET A 335 1.93 -18.84 5.09
CA MET A 335 1.41 -18.36 6.38
C MET A 335 1.03 -19.50 7.33
N ASN A 336 1.38 -20.74 7.04
CA ASN A 336 1.10 -21.90 7.87
C ASN A 336 1.97 -21.90 9.13
N GLY A 337 1.46 -21.34 10.20
CA GLY A 337 2.17 -21.19 11.47
C GLY A 337 2.86 -19.81 11.61
N ARG A 338 4.00 -19.78 12.31
CA ARG A 338 4.80 -18.56 12.41
C ARG A 338 5.47 -18.32 11.06
N LEU A 339 5.18 -17.19 10.43
CA LEU A 339 5.85 -16.79 9.19
C LEU A 339 7.37 -16.85 9.36
N THR A 340 8.02 -17.68 8.56
CA THR A 340 9.46 -17.99 8.70
C THR A 340 10.31 -17.44 7.56
N ALA A 341 9.84 -16.38 6.89
CA ALA A 341 10.73 -15.72 5.93
C ALA A 341 11.97 -15.22 6.69
N PRO A 342 13.19 -15.69 6.35
CA PRO A 342 14.37 -15.23 7.03
C PRO A 342 14.53 -13.73 6.80
N ALA A 343 14.68 -12.98 7.86
CA ALA A 343 15.14 -11.60 7.79
C ALA A 343 16.66 -11.60 7.45
N SER A 344 17.02 -12.15 6.29
CA SER A 344 18.39 -11.99 5.83
C SER A 344 18.52 -10.60 5.21
N PRO A 345 19.58 -9.85 5.53
CA PRO A 345 19.81 -8.51 4.98
C PRO A 345 20.22 -8.57 3.50
N TRP A 346 19.33 -9.12 2.67
CA TRP A 346 19.57 -9.33 1.24
C TRP A 346 19.87 -8.01 0.48
N TRP A 347 19.48 -6.88 1.04
CA TRP A 347 19.80 -5.56 0.50
C TRP A 347 21.26 -5.21 0.60
N GLU A 348 22.01 -5.80 1.55
CA GLU A 348 23.47 -5.65 1.67
C GLU A 348 24.24 -6.33 0.53
N GLU A 349 23.60 -7.31 -0.16
CA GLU A 349 24.21 -8.00 -1.31
C GLU A 349 24.26 -7.11 -2.57
N VAL A 350 23.58 -5.97 -2.57
CA VAL A 350 23.40 -5.10 -3.75
C VAL A 350 24.18 -3.78 -3.63
N ASP A 351 24.63 -3.41 -2.42
CA ASP A 351 25.42 -2.20 -2.17
C ASP A 351 26.97 -2.45 -2.22
#